data_a6b022a789e01ab753687a672c866680
#
_entry.id   a6b022a789e01ab753687a672c866680
#
_cell.length_a   1.000
_cell.length_b   1.000
_cell.length_c   1.000
_cell.angle_alpha   90.00
_cell.angle_beta   90.00
_cell.angle_gamma   90.00
#
_symmetry.space_group_name_H-M   'P 1'
#
loop_
_entity.id
_entity.type
_entity.pdbx_description
1 polymer ?
#
loop_
_entity_poly.entity_id
_entity_poly.type
_entity_poly.pdbx_seq_one_letter_code
_entity_poly.pdbx_strand_id
1 'polypeptide(L)'
;MNSHRIWAGLTVLTGLATIAITVAFQLLPQVAAAGACWAPGKVVDFELARTLAQLLDVFGGEACRAPIVSAMDAVNHLDVKAYIPAYTAFALCAAMFLGGGLRKPLVPAAIGVALVALAADYVETFTLLQITQDLEGSAHLLLRASDGAWVKFAALALHAFLLSRICMAPETRRPILAMLLLLPMVGTAFAAIDNSRAALMTYALVLSWTPVLLVAAWDLVRKRA
;
A
#
# COMPACT_ATOMS: atom_id res chain seq x y z
N MET A 1 1.66 -7.40 30.87
CA MET A 1 1.13 -7.84 29.56
C MET A 1 2.32 -8.27 28.69
N ASN A 2 2.32 -9.46 28.07
CA ASN A 2 3.46 -9.94 27.28
C ASN A 2 3.61 -9.05 26.03
N SER A 3 4.81 -8.55 25.78
CA SER A 3 5.15 -7.66 24.64
C SER A 3 4.63 -8.21 23.29
N HIS A 4 4.68 -9.52 23.07
CA HIS A 4 4.16 -10.18 21.88
C HIS A 4 2.65 -9.94 21.69
N ARG A 5 1.83 -10.00 22.77
CA ARG A 5 0.38 -9.76 22.67
C ARG A 5 0.06 -8.30 22.40
N ILE A 6 0.88 -7.37 22.90
CA ILE A 6 0.73 -5.95 22.59
C ILE A 6 0.91 -5.74 21.09
N TRP A 7 2.00 -6.27 20.51
CA TRP A 7 2.26 -6.11 19.07
C TRP A 7 1.24 -6.84 18.20
N ALA A 8 0.77 -8.03 18.63
CA ALA A 8 -0.33 -8.69 17.93
C ALA A 8 -1.60 -7.82 17.95
N GLY A 9 -1.96 -7.23 19.08
CA GLY A 9 -3.12 -6.34 19.20
C GLY A 9 -3.01 -5.09 18.34
N LEU A 10 -1.84 -4.44 18.35
CA LEU A 10 -1.58 -3.27 17.51
C LEU A 10 -1.61 -3.63 16.01
N THR A 11 -1.06 -4.80 15.63
CA THR A 11 -1.13 -5.29 14.24
C THR A 11 -2.58 -5.49 13.80
N VAL A 12 -3.42 -6.08 14.65
CA VAL A 12 -4.85 -6.26 14.34
C VAL A 12 -5.55 -4.91 14.24
N LEU A 13 -5.35 -4.01 15.19
CA LEU A 13 -5.99 -2.70 15.20
C LEU A 13 -5.64 -1.89 13.94
N THR A 14 -4.36 -1.78 13.63
CA THR A 14 -3.87 -1.00 12.48
C THR A 14 -4.23 -1.66 11.15
N GLY A 15 -4.22 -3.00 11.06
CA GLY A 15 -4.68 -3.73 9.89
C GLY A 15 -6.18 -3.56 9.63
N LEU A 16 -7.01 -3.61 10.65
CA LEU A 16 -8.45 -3.32 10.53
C LEU A 16 -8.71 -1.86 10.14
N ALA A 17 -7.94 -0.91 10.70
CA ALA A 17 -8.01 0.49 10.28
C ALA A 17 -7.66 0.65 8.78
N THR A 18 -6.60 -0.01 8.31
CA THR A 18 -6.22 0.01 6.88
C THR A 18 -7.34 -0.54 6.00
N ILE A 19 -7.96 -1.68 6.38
CA ILE A 19 -9.09 -2.26 5.65
C ILE A 19 -10.28 -1.29 5.65
N ALA A 20 -10.63 -0.72 6.80
CA ALA A 20 -11.75 0.22 6.92
C ALA A 20 -11.56 1.44 6.00
N ILE A 21 -10.35 1.99 5.92
CA ILE A 21 -10.04 3.12 5.04
C ILE A 21 -10.07 2.68 3.56
N THR A 22 -9.58 1.47 3.23
CA THR A 22 -9.70 0.91 1.87
C THR A 22 -11.17 0.81 1.42
N VAL A 23 -12.07 0.41 2.32
CA VAL A 23 -13.51 0.42 2.04
C VAL A 23 -14.02 1.84 1.92
N ALA A 24 -13.56 2.77 2.77
CA ALA A 24 -14.00 4.16 2.75
C ALA A 24 -13.67 4.86 1.41
N PHE A 25 -12.58 4.50 0.72
CA PHE A 25 -12.31 5.01 -0.63
C PHE A 25 -13.47 4.77 -1.61
N GLN A 26 -14.10 3.59 -1.55
CA GLN A 26 -15.21 3.23 -2.43
C GLN A 26 -16.52 3.94 -2.04
N LEU A 27 -16.61 4.43 -0.82
CA LEU A 27 -17.79 5.11 -0.26
C LEU A 27 -17.70 6.65 -0.36
N LEU A 28 -16.63 7.18 -0.93
CA LEU A 28 -16.48 8.62 -1.13
C LEU A 28 -17.58 9.14 -2.07
N PRO A 29 -18.29 10.22 -1.71
CA PRO A 29 -19.33 10.80 -2.55
C PRO A 29 -18.85 11.17 -3.96
N GLN A 30 -17.59 11.63 -4.09
CA GLN A 30 -16.99 11.98 -5.37
C GLN A 30 -16.75 10.75 -6.25
N VAL A 31 -16.37 9.60 -5.66
CA VAL A 31 -16.22 8.32 -6.36
C VAL A 31 -17.59 7.83 -6.84
N ALA A 32 -18.61 7.92 -5.99
CA ALA A 32 -19.98 7.58 -6.37
C ALA A 32 -20.51 8.50 -7.48
N ALA A 33 -20.23 9.80 -7.41
CA ALA A 33 -20.63 10.78 -8.42
C ALA A 33 -19.94 10.58 -9.78
N ALA A 34 -18.71 10.07 -9.79
CA ALA A 34 -18.00 9.72 -11.03
C ALA A 34 -18.65 8.55 -11.79
N GLY A 35 -19.42 7.69 -11.10
CA GLY A 35 -20.28 6.67 -11.70
C GLY A 35 -19.53 5.78 -12.69
N ALA A 36 -20.06 5.68 -13.92
CA ALA A 36 -19.47 4.83 -14.98
C ALA A 36 -18.07 5.32 -15.46
N CYS A 37 -17.68 6.54 -15.16
CA CYS A 37 -16.35 7.05 -15.48
C CYS A 37 -15.26 6.47 -14.56
N TRP A 38 -15.66 6.01 -13.35
CA TRP A 38 -14.73 5.51 -12.34
C TRP A 38 -14.44 4.01 -12.50
N ALA A 39 -13.17 3.65 -12.30
CA ALA A 39 -12.74 2.28 -12.10
C ALA A 39 -11.58 2.26 -11.07
N PRO A 40 -11.57 1.34 -10.09
CA PRO A 40 -10.54 1.32 -9.03
C PRO A 40 -9.10 1.23 -9.57
N GLY A 41 -8.88 0.55 -10.71
CA GLY A 41 -7.57 0.44 -11.36
C GLY A 41 -6.99 1.78 -11.81
N LYS A 42 -7.84 2.78 -12.09
CA LYS A 42 -7.41 4.11 -12.52
C LYS A 42 -6.51 4.83 -11.51
N VAL A 43 -6.59 4.50 -10.23
CA VAL A 43 -5.69 5.07 -9.21
C VAL A 43 -4.25 4.65 -9.51
N VAL A 44 -4.00 3.37 -9.70
CA VAL A 44 -2.66 2.85 -10.01
C VAL A 44 -2.20 3.29 -11.41
N ASP A 45 -3.12 3.36 -12.37
CA ASP A 45 -2.80 3.88 -13.70
C ASP A 45 -2.37 5.35 -13.65
N PHE A 46 -2.99 6.16 -12.77
CA PHE A 46 -2.60 7.55 -12.52
C PHE A 46 -1.24 7.64 -11.82
N GLU A 47 -1.01 6.86 -10.77
CA GLU A 47 0.26 6.78 -10.04
C GLU A 47 1.44 6.46 -10.98
N LEU A 48 1.22 5.63 -11.99
CA LEU A 48 2.25 5.15 -12.90
C LEU A 48 2.32 5.88 -14.24
N ALA A 49 1.44 6.86 -14.48
CA ALA A 49 1.46 7.64 -15.72
C ALA A 49 2.77 8.45 -15.85
N ARG A 50 3.45 8.31 -16.98
CA ARG A 50 4.74 8.96 -17.26
C ARG A 50 4.65 9.97 -18.42
N THR A 51 3.54 9.97 -19.16
CA THR A 51 3.31 10.85 -20.30
C THR A 51 1.96 11.53 -20.19
N LEU A 52 1.82 12.71 -20.81
CA LEU A 52 0.55 13.42 -20.88
C LEU A 52 -0.54 12.55 -21.55
N ALA A 53 -0.19 11.77 -22.56
CA ALA A 53 -1.15 10.89 -23.22
C ALA A 53 -1.71 9.83 -22.26
N GLN A 54 -0.85 9.17 -21.45
CA GLN A 54 -1.29 8.22 -20.42
C GLN A 54 -2.15 8.92 -19.37
N LEU A 55 -1.76 10.12 -18.91
CA LEU A 55 -2.54 10.89 -17.97
C LEU A 55 -3.94 11.18 -18.51
N LEU A 56 -4.05 11.70 -19.72
CA LEU A 56 -5.34 12.02 -20.35
C LEU A 56 -6.20 10.78 -20.59
N ASP A 57 -5.60 9.61 -20.85
CA ASP A 57 -6.33 8.33 -20.96
C ASP A 57 -6.95 7.93 -19.62
N VAL A 58 -6.23 8.07 -18.51
CA VAL A 58 -6.77 7.82 -17.15
C VAL A 58 -7.98 8.69 -16.86
N PHE A 59 -7.90 10.00 -17.18
CA PHE A 59 -8.98 10.96 -16.89
C PHE A 59 -10.11 10.93 -17.95
N GLY A 60 -9.88 10.25 -19.09
CA GLY A 60 -10.89 10.04 -20.11
C GLY A 60 -11.27 11.29 -20.89
N GLY A 61 -12.33 11.17 -21.71
CA GLY A 61 -12.87 12.27 -22.50
C GLY A 61 -13.49 13.37 -21.65
N GLU A 62 -13.89 14.48 -22.29
CA GLU A 62 -14.36 15.71 -21.65
C GLU A 62 -15.50 15.47 -20.62
N ALA A 63 -16.45 14.59 -20.94
CA ALA A 63 -17.57 14.27 -20.05
C ALA A 63 -17.15 13.57 -18.74
N CYS A 64 -16.05 12.82 -18.73
CA CYS A 64 -15.56 12.09 -17.56
C CYS A 64 -14.47 12.83 -16.80
N ARG A 65 -13.80 13.80 -17.43
CA ARG A 65 -12.61 14.45 -16.87
C ARG A 65 -12.86 15.10 -15.51
N ALA A 66 -13.82 15.99 -15.41
CA ALA A 66 -14.12 16.69 -14.17
C ALA A 66 -14.60 15.75 -13.04
N PRO A 67 -15.52 14.79 -13.27
CA PRO A 67 -15.86 13.79 -12.28
C PRO A 67 -14.67 12.96 -11.78
N ILE A 68 -13.78 12.52 -12.67
CA ILE A 68 -12.60 11.72 -12.29
C ILE A 68 -11.59 12.58 -11.51
N VAL A 69 -11.34 13.83 -11.90
CA VAL A 69 -10.48 14.75 -11.14
C VAL A 69 -11.00 14.89 -9.70
N SER A 70 -12.30 15.16 -9.54
CA SER A 70 -12.90 15.27 -8.20
C SER A 70 -12.78 13.98 -7.38
N ALA A 71 -12.95 12.82 -8.00
CA ALA A 71 -12.81 11.53 -7.34
C ALA A 71 -11.34 11.26 -6.94
N MET A 72 -10.37 11.51 -7.84
CA MET A 72 -8.94 11.35 -7.55
C MET A 72 -8.48 12.27 -6.43
N ASP A 73 -8.90 13.54 -6.42
CA ASP A 73 -8.59 14.46 -5.34
C ASP A 73 -9.12 13.96 -3.99
N ALA A 74 -10.36 13.51 -3.95
CA ALA A 74 -10.95 12.98 -2.72
C ALA A 74 -10.21 11.73 -2.22
N VAL A 75 -9.83 10.81 -3.14
CA VAL A 75 -9.04 9.62 -2.84
C VAL A 75 -7.66 10.03 -2.29
N ASN A 76 -6.93 10.89 -3.00
CA ASN A 76 -5.58 11.32 -2.59
C ASN A 76 -5.59 12.08 -1.25
N HIS A 77 -6.63 12.89 -0.98
CA HIS A 77 -6.76 13.54 0.33
C HIS A 77 -7.03 12.57 1.46
N LEU A 78 -7.83 11.52 1.25
CA LEU A 78 -8.05 10.47 2.25
C LEU A 78 -6.79 9.62 2.43
N ASP A 79 -6.06 9.38 1.34
CA ASP A 79 -4.80 8.67 1.33
C ASP A 79 -3.77 9.35 2.24
N VAL A 80 -3.46 10.63 1.98
CA VAL A 80 -2.52 11.43 2.79
C VAL A 80 -2.92 11.48 4.26
N LYS A 81 -4.21 11.65 4.56
CA LYS A 81 -4.68 11.89 5.93
C LYS A 81 -4.83 10.63 6.76
N ALA A 82 -5.14 9.51 6.11
CA ALA A 82 -5.56 8.30 6.83
C ALA A 82 -4.89 7.02 6.33
N TYR A 83 -4.88 6.75 5.02
CA TYR A 83 -4.44 5.45 4.52
C TYR A 83 -2.92 5.26 4.67
N ILE A 84 -2.12 6.24 4.23
CA ILE A 84 -0.66 6.22 4.35
C ILE A 84 -0.23 6.01 5.82
N PRO A 85 -0.73 6.78 6.82
CA PRO A 85 -0.43 6.52 8.22
C PRO A 85 -0.87 5.14 8.71
N ALA A 86 -2.07 4.69 8.29
CA ALA A 86 -2.65 3.43 8.79
C ALA A 86 -1.88 2.20 8.29
N TYR A 87 -1.62 2.08 6.97
CA TYR A 87 -0.88 0.94 6.46
C TYR A 87 0.59 0.94 6.91
N THR A 88 1.19 2.13 7.07
CA THR A 88 2.54 2.21 7.61
C THR A 88 2.57 1.73 9.05
N ALA A 89 1.62 2.17 9.90
CA ALA A 89 1.51 1.67 11.26
C ALA A 89 1.31 0.15 11.29
N PHE A 90 0.49 -0.40 10.36
CA PHE A 90 0.34 -1.85 10.21
C PHE A 90 1.67 -2.53 9.86
N ALA A 91 2.42 -2.02 8.88
CA ALA A 91 3.71 -2.57 8.48
C ALA A 91 4.73 -2.58 9.63
N LEU A 92 4.81 -1.47 10.39
CA LEU A 92 5.69 -1.36 11.57
C LEU A 92 5.28 -2.36 12.68
N CYS A 93 3.98 -2.42 13.00
CA CYS A 93 3.46 -3.34 14.01
C CYS A 93 3.66 -4.80 13.59
N ALA A 94 3.46 -5.13 12.31
CA ALA A 94 3.69 -6.46 11.76
C ALA A 94 5.17 -6.90 11.90
N ALA A 95 6.12 -5.99 11.63
CA ALA A 95 7.54 -6.27 11.81
C ALA A 95 7.88 -6.57 13.29
N MET A 96 7.35 -5.77 14.20
CA MET A 96 7.53 -5.97 15.66
C MET A 96 6.86 -7.25 16.14
N PHE A 97 5.66 -7.57 15.66
CA PHE A 97 4.92 -8.78 16.01
C PHE A 97 5.63 -10.03 15.54
N LEU A 98 5.96 -10.11 14.25
CA LEU A 98 6.59 -11.28 13.64
C LEU A 98 8.03 -11.48 14.13
N GLY A 99 8.76 -10.39 14.36
CA GLY A 99 10.14 -10.43 14.83
C GLY A 99 10.31 -10.65 16.34
N GLY A 100 9.26 -10.48 17.14
CA GLY A 100 9.33 -10.58 18.60
C GLY A 100 10.10 -9.44 19.26
N GLY A 101 10.26 -8.31 18.55
CA GLY A 101 10.91 -7.09 19.05
C GLY A 101 12.15 -6.67 18.23
N LEU A 102 12.75 -5.54 18.61
CA LEU A 102 13.86 -4.88 17.88
C LEU A 102 15.20 -5.61 17.93
N ARG A 103 15.36 -6.64 18.74
CA ARG A 103 16.65 -7.32 18.97
C ARG A 103 17.12 -8.15 17.76
N LYS A 104 16.23 -8.55 16.86
CA LYS A 104 16.59 -9.28 15.63
C LYS A 104 16.96 -8.27 14.54
N PRO A 105 18.12 -8.42 13.86
CA PRO A 105 18.66 -7.40 12.94
C PRO A 105 17.75 -7.09 11.74
N LEU A 106 16.92 -8.04 11.31
CA LEU A 106 15.97 -7.84 10.21
C LEU A 106 14.77 -6.96 10.58
N VAL A 107 14.42 -6.82 11.88
CA VAL A 107 13.29 -6.01 12.30
C VAL A 107 13.55 -4.51 12.08
N PRO A 108 14.67 -3.93 12.55
CA PRO A 108 15.01 -2.54 12.24
C PRO A 108 15.10 -2.28 10.72
N ALA A 109 15.65 -3.23 9.96
CA ALA A 109 15.71 -3.12 8.50
C ALA A 109 14.30 -3.06 7.87
N ALA A 110 13.38 -3.95 8.29
CA ALA A 110 12.00 -3.94 7.82
C ALA A 110 11.29 -2.62 8.17
N ILE A 111 11.49 -2.11 9.41
CA ILE A 111 10.96 -0.81 9.83
C ILE A 111 11.52 0.31 8.95
N GLY A 112 12.84 0.37 8.74
CA GLY A 112 13.47 1.39 7.90
C GLY A 112 12.92 1.39 6.48
N VAL A 113 12.73 0.22 5.88
CA VAL A 113 12.16 0.09 4.53
C VAL A 113 10.69 0.51 4.48
N ALA A 114 9.89 0.20 5.52
CA ALA A 114 8.51 0.68 5.61
C ALA A 114 8.44 2.22 5.70
N LEU A 115 9.38 2.86 6.40
CA LEU A 115 9.48 4.32 6.46
C LEU A 115 9.93 4.94 5.13
N VAL A 116 10.72 4.23 4.32
CA VAL A 116 11.04 4.64 2.94
C VAL A 116 9.77 4.59 2.08
N ALA A 117 8.97 3.53 2.20
CA ALA A 117 7.68 3.44 1.50
C ALA A 117 6.73 4.60 1.89
N LEU A 118 6.63 4.91 3.19
CA LEU A 118 5.87 6.06 3.71
C LEU A 118 6.29 7.37 3.04
N ALA A 119 7.60 7.66 3.04
CA ALA A 119 8.12 8.91 2.48
C ALA A 119 7.87 9.01 0.97
N ALA A 120 8.07 7.92 0.24
CA ALA A 120 7.84 7.85 -1.20
C ALA A 120 6.37 8.05 -1.54
N ASP A 121 5.46 7.47 -0.77
CA ASP A 121 4.01 7.60 -0.95
C ASP A 121 3.53 9.03 -0.70
N TYR A 122 4.03 9.70 0.33
CA TYR A 122 3.74 11.12 0.53
C TYR A 122 4.25 11.99 -0.63
N VAL A 123 5.47 11.76 -1.12
CA VAL A 123 6.01 12.50 -2.27
C VAL A 123 5.15 12.28 -3.50
N GLU A 124 4.76 11.04 -3.76
CA GLU A 124 3.86 10.66 -4.85
C GLU A 124 2.51 11.36 -4.71
N THR A 125 1.80 11.11 -3.61
CA THR A 125 0.41 11.56 -3.44
C THR A 125 0.29 13.09 -3.43
N PHE A 126 1.24 13.81 -2.80
CA PHE A 126 1.27 15.27 -2.91
C PHE A 126 1.55 15.76 -4.33
N THR A 127 2.34 15.01 -5.11
CA THR A 127 2.59 15.34 -6.52
C THR A 127 1.33 15.08 -7.36
N LEU A 128 0.60 13.99 -7.11
CA LEU A 128 -0.68 13.69 -7.77
C LEU A 128 -1.74 14.76 -7.49
N LEU A 129 -1.81 15.28 -6.24
CA LEU A 129 -2.68 16.39 -5.88
C LEU A 129 -2.32 17.72 -6.59
N GLN A 130 -1.07 17.93 -6.96
CA GLN A 130 -0.67 19.06 -7.79
C GLN A 130 -1.07 18.85 -9.26
N ILE A 131 -0.92 17.63 -9.78
CA ILE A 131 -1.27 17.29 -11.16
C ILE A 131 -2.78 17.47 -11.42
N THR A 132 -3.65 17.09 -10.47
CA THR A 132 -5.10 17.23 -10.62
C THR A 132 -5.58 18.69 -10.68
N GLN A 133 -4.78 19.66 -10.21
CA GLN A 133 -5.11 21.09 -10.32
C GLN A 133 -4.99 21.62 -11.74
N ASP A 134 -4.04 21.08 -12.53
CA ASP A 134 -3.84 21.43 -13.94
C ASP A 134 -3.20 20.24 -14.67
N LEU A 135 -4.01 19.40 -15.28
CA LEU A 135 -3.56 18.16 -15.90
C LEU A 135 -2.54 18.40 -17.00
N GLU A 136 -2.71 19.41 -17.84
CA GLU A 136 -1.86 19.66 -19.01
C GLU A 136 -0.59 20.42 -18.61
N GLY A 137 -0.70 21.45 -17.77
CA GLY A 137 0.45 22.24 -17.31
C GLY A 137 1.37 21.46 -16.36
N SER A 138 0.84 20.44 -15.68
CA SER A 138 1.59 19.64 -14.69
C SER A 138 2.28 18.41 -15.29
N ALA A 139 2.32 18.25 -16.61
CA ALA A 139 2.96 17.08 -17.26
C ALA A 139 4.43 16.86 -16.82
N HIS A 140 5.14 17.92 -16.45
CA HIS A 140 6.52 17.85 -15.93
C HIS A 140 6.63 17.16 -14.55
N LEU A 141 5.52 17.01 -13.81
CA LEU A 141 5.48 16.35 -12.51
C LEU A 141 5.27 14.82 -12.60
N LEU A 142 4.84 14.31 -13.75
CA LEU A 142 4.49 12.89 -13.93
C LEU A 142 5.62 11.95 -13.58
N LEU A 143 6.84 12.26 -13.98
CA LEU A 143 7.99 11.42 -13.65
C LEU A 143 8.22 11.36 -12.14
N ARG A 144 8.06 12.48 -11.44
CA ARG A 144 8.22 12.53 -9.98
C ARG A 144 7.15 11.68 -9.27
N ALA A 145 5.89 11.76 -9.72
CA ALA A 145 4.81 10.94 -9.17
C ALA A 145 5.09 9.46 -9.42
N SER A 146 5.34 9.09 -10.67
CA SER A 146 5.61 7.69 -11.06
C SER A 146 6.86 7.10 -10.38
N ASP A 147 7.94 7.86 -10.26
CA ASP A 147 9.14 7.38 -9.56
C ASP A 147 8.86 7.21 -8.05
N GLY A 148 8.05 8.10 -7.45
CA GLY A 148 7.55 7.93 -6.07
C GLY A 148 6.76 6.64 -5.91
N ALA A 149 5.82 6.36 -6.82
CA ALA A 149 5.04 5.11 -6.83
C ALA A 149 5.94 3.87 -6.93
N TRP A 150 6.90 3.87 -7.85
CA TRP A 150 7.83 2.75 -7.98
C TRP A 150 8.69 2.53 -6.73
N VAL A 151 9.19 3.59 -6.10
CA VAL A 151 9.94 3.50 -4.84
C VAL A 151 9.04 2.96 -3.72
N LYS A 152 7.79 3.44 -3.61
CA LYS A 152 6.79 2.93 -2.66
C LYS A 152 6.59 1.43 -2.82
N PHE A 153 6.21 0.96 -4.02
CA PHE A 153 5.91 -0.45 -4.25
C PHE A 153 7.13 -1.35 -4.11
N ALA A 154 8.31 -0.92 -4.57
CA ALA A 154 9.57 -1.65 -4.37
C ALA A 154 9.93 -1.76 -2.88
N ALA A 155 9.76 -0.69 -2.11
CA ALA A 155 10.00 -0.70 -0.68
C ALA A 155 9.00 -1.60 0.07
N LEU A 156 7.70 -1.57 -0.28
CA LEU A 156 6.69 -2.47 0.30
C LEU A 156 6.98 -3.95 -0.05
N ALA A 157 7.43 -4.23 -1.27
CA ALA A 157 7.85 -5.58 -1.68
C ALA A 157 9.10 -6.04 -0.89
N LEU A 158 10.09 -5.17 -0.71
CA LEU A 158 11.28 -5.45 0.09
C LEU A 158 10.93 -5.62 1.58
N HIS A 159 10.02 -4.80 2.12
CA HIS A 159 9.51 -4.97 3.47
C HIS A 159 8.89 -6.37 3.66
N ALA A 160 8.00 -6.77 2.75
CA ALA A 160 7.37 -8.08 2.79
C ALA A 160 8.39 -9.23 2.68
N PHE A 161 9.42 -9.09 1.83
CA PHE A 161 10.55 -10.02 1.77
C PHE A 161 11.29 -10.14 3.11
N LEU A 162 11.59 -9.02 3.77
CA LEU A 162 12.24 -9.03 5.08
C LEU A 162 11.37 -9.73 6.13
N LEU A 163 10.05 -9.49 6.12
CA LEU A 163 9.11 -10.23 6.97
C LEU A 163 9.09 -11.73 6.65
N SER A 164 9.17 -12.12 5.37
CA SER A 164 9.31 -13.53 4.96
C SER A 164 10.55 -14.15 5.58
N ARG A 165 11.70 -13.46 5.55
CA ARG A 165 12.95 -13.91 6.18
C ARG A 165 12.82 -14.05 7.70
N ILE A 166 12.14 -13.11 8.35
CA ILE A 166 11.84 -13.18 9.78
C ILE A 166 10.98 -14.42 10.09
N CYS A 167 9.97 -14.71 9.27
CA CYS A 167 9.10 -15.89 9.45
C CYS A 167 9.81 -17.24 9.23
N MET A 168 10.93 -17.26 8.52
CA MET A 168 11.74 -18.45 8.30
C MET A 168 12.78 -18.71 9.40
N ALA A 169 12.97 -17.76 10.34
CA ALA A 169 13.89 -17.96 11.46
C ALA A 169 13.46 -19.15 12.35
N PRO A 170 14.42 -19.94 12.88
CA PRO A 170 14.12 -21.16 13.63
C PRO A 170 13.10 -20.97 14.76
N GLU A 171 13.14 -19.82 15.43
CA GLU A 171 12.27 -19.51 16.58
C GLU A 171 10.83 -19.15 16.19
N THR A 172 10.60 -18.72 14.94
CA THR A 172 9.27 -18.28 14.46
C THR A 172 8.62 -19.27 13.51
N ARG A 173 9.40 -19.95 12.70
CA ARG A 173 9.12 -20.98 11.68
C ARG A 173 7.66 -21.06 11.19
N ARG A 174 7.29 -20.08 10.34
CA ARG A 174 5.97 -19.96 9.70
C ARG A 174 6.13 -20.01 8.16
N PRO A 175 6.45 -21.20 7.57
CA PRO A 175 6.85 -21.30 6.16
C PRO A 175 5.74 -20.87 5.19
N ILE A 176 4.48 -21.19 5.47
CA ILE A 176 3.35 -20.80 4.61
C ILE A 176 3.21 -19.27 4.59
N LEU A 177 3.27 -18.62 5.77
CA LEU A 177 3.23 -17.16 5.84
C LEU A 177 4.43 -16.54 5.11
N ALA A 178 5.62 -17.11 5.27
CA ALA A 178 6.82 -16.66 4.57
C ALA A 178 6.66 -16.71 3.05
N MET A 179 6.06 -17.77 2.51
CA MET A 179 5.78 -17.86 1.06
C MET A 179 4.78 -16.82 0.58
N LEU A 180 3.69 -16.58 1.33
CA LEU A 180 2.68 -15.57 0.98
C LEU A 180 3.26 -14.16 1.02
N LEU A 181 4.21 -13.89 1.92
CA LEU A 181 4.93 -12.62 2.00
C LEU A 181 5.90 -12.37 0.82
N LEU A 182 6.15 -13.33 -0.05
CA LEU A 182 6.91 -13.11 -1.29
C LEU A 182 6.05 -12.61 -2.46
N LEU A 183 4.73 -12.68 -2.36
CA LEU A 183 3.82 -12.27 -3.43
C LEU A 183 4.03 -10.81 -3.89
N PRO A 184 4.27 -9.81 -3.00
CA PRO A 184 4.52 -8.44 -3.44
C PRO A 184 5.76 -8.30 -4.33
N MET A 185 6.82 -9.07 -4.11
CA MET A 185 7.99 -9.07 -5.01
C MET A 185 7.62 -9.57 -6.40
N VAL A 186 6.81 -10.64 -6.47
CA VAL A 186 6.35 -11.21 -7.74
C VAL A 186 5.44 -10.22 -8.47
N GLY A 187 4.46 -9.63 -7.77
CA GLY A 187 3.55 -8.63 -8.34
C GLY A 187 4.30 -7.40 -8.87
N THR A 188 5.25 -6.87 -8.11
CA THR A 188 6.08 -5.73 -8.52
C THR A 188 6.97 -6.07 -9.71
N ALA A 189 7.55 -7.29 -9.75
CA ALA A 189 8.36 -7.72 -10.89
C ALA A 189 7.52 -7.83 -12.18
N PHE A 190 6.31 -8.40 -12.12
CA PHE A 190 5.42 -8.45 -13.29
C PHE A 190 4.99 -7.07 -13.76
N ALA A 191 4.67 -6.15 -12.85
CA ALA A 191 4.35 -4.78 -13.21
C ALA A 191 5.53 -4.03 -13.85
N ALA A 192 6.76 -4.30 -13.39
CA ALA A 192 7.97 -3.70 -13.97
C ALA A 192 8.27 -4.20 -15.40
N ILE A 193 7.85 -5.42 -15.75
CA ILE A 193 7.98 -5.97 -17.09
C ILE A 193 6.86 -5.43 -18.01
N ASP A 194 5.65 -5.28 -17.46
CA ASP A 194 4.46 -4.88 -18.21
C ASP A 194 3.53 -4.04 -17.30
N ASN A 195 3.51 -2.73 -17.54
CA ASN A 195 2.72 -1.77 -16.75
C ASN A 195 1.21 -2.05 -16.78
N SER A 196 0.70 -2.74 -17.80
CA SER A 196 -0.71 -3.16 -17.83
C SER A 196 -1.08 -4.13 -16.71
N ARG A 197 -0.06 -4.71 -16.04
CA ARG A 197 -0.21 -5.61 -14.88
C ARG A 197 -0.02 -4.93 -13.54
N ALA A 198 0.00 -3.61 -13.51
CA ALA A 198 0.24 -2.83 -12.28
C ALA A 198 -0.72 -3.18 -11.13
N ALA A 199 -1.96 -3.53 -11.43
CA ALA A 199 -2.92 -3.99 -10.44
C ALA A 199 -2.45 -5.23 -9.64
N LEU A 200 -1.53 -6.05 -10.20
CA LEU A 200 -0.95 -7.18 -9.48
C LEU A 200 -0.15 -6.76 -8.25
N MET A 201 0.43 -5.56 -8.24
CA MET A 201 1.16 -5.05 -7.06
C MET A 201 0.21 -4.89 -5.86
N THR A 202 -0.95 -4.27 -6.07
CA THR A 202 -1.94 -4.05 -5.00
C THR A 202 -2.58 -5.35 -4.55
N TYR A 203 -2.98 -6.23 -5.47
CA TYR A 203 -3.52 -7.56 -5.12
C TYR A 203 -2.51 -8.40 -4.35
N ALA A 204 -1.24 -8.40 -4.74
CA ALA A 204 -0.19 -9.13 -4.07
C ALA A 204 0.05 -8.62 -2.64
N LEU A 205 -0.03 -7.29 -2.42
CA LEU A 205 0.04 -6.70 -1.07
C LEU A 205 -1.14 -7.16 -0.21
N VAL A 206 -2.37 -7.09 -0.71
CA VAL A 206 -3.57 -7.56 0.01
C VAL A 206 -3.44 -9.03 0.38
N LEU A 207 -3.03 -9.88 -0.57
CA LEU A 207 -2.84 -11.32 -0.35
C LEU A 207 -1.73 -11.64 0.66
N SER A 208 -0.72 -10.78 0.78
CA SER A 208 0.37 -10.95 1.74
C SER A 208 0.04 -10.41 3.14
N TRP A 209 -0.70 -9.30 3.23
CA TRP A 209 -1.03 -8.65 4.50
C TRP A 209 -2.19 -9.32 5.23
N THR A 210 -3.17 -9.85 4.51
CA THR A 210 -4.31 -10.56 5.09
C THR A 210 -3.88 -11.74 5.98
N PRO A 211 -2.97 -12.64 5.56
CA PRO A 211 -2.46 -13.72 6.42
C PRO A 211 -1.72 -13.20 7.67
N VAL A 212 -0.99 -12.09 7.57
CA VAL A 212 -0.33 -11.48 8.75
C VAL A 212 -1.38 -11.04 9.77
N LEU A 213 -2.45 -10.38 9.31
CA LEU A 213 -3.57 -9.95 10.16
C LEU A 213 -4.26 -11.15 10.82
N LEU A 214 -4.54 -12.21 10.05
CA LEU A 214 -5.18 -13.42 10.56
C LEU A 214 -4.32 -14.13 11.60
N VAL A 215 -3.01 -14.22 11.38
CA VAL A 215 -2.08 -14.81 12.36
C VAL A 215 -2.00 -13.96 13.62
N ALA A 216 -1.98 -12.64 13.51
CA ALA A 216 -1.98 -11.75 14.68
C ALA A 216 -3.28 -11.89 15.48
N ALA A 217 -4.44 -11.94 14.80
CA ALA A 217 -5.74 -12.17 15.45
C ALA A 217 -5.81 -13.54 16.13
N TRP A 218 -5.31 -14.58 15.46
CA TRP A 218 -5.23 -15.92 16.04
C TRP A 218 -4.40 -15.97 17.32
N ASP A 219 -3.21 -15.33 17.30
CA ASP A 219 -2.32 -15.29 18.47
C ASP A 219 -2.92 -14.49 19.67
N LEU A 220 -3.86 -13.58 19.41
CA LEU A 220 -4.59 -12.89 20.48
C LEU A 220 -5.62 -13.78 21.17
N VAL A 221 -6.39 -14.57 20.39
CA VAL A 221 -7.46 -15.43 20.93
C VAL A 221 -6.94 -16.73 21.51
N ARG A 222 -5.81 -17.23 21.00
CA ARG A 222 -5.21 -18.47 21.50
C ARG A 222 -4.72 -18.29 22.93
N LYS A 223 -5.38 -18.94 23.90
CA LYS A 223 -4.85 -19.07 25.26
C LYS A 223 -3.56 -19.88 25.14
N ARG A 224 -2.42 -19.32 25.52
CA ARG A 224 -1.23 -20.15 25.74
C ARG A 224 -1.54 -21.03 26.95
N ALA A 225 -1.74 -22.32 26.68
CA ALA A 225 -1.73 -23.37 27.70
C ALA A 225 -0.34 -23.42 28.35
#